data_f0f25dbf8d5b47a0e5c09659126c2037
#
_entry.id   f0f25dbf8d5b47a0e5c09659126c2037
#
_cell.length_a   1.000
_cell.length_b   1.000
_cell.length_c   1.000
_cell.angle_alpha   90.00
_cell.angle_beta   90.00
_cell.angle_gamma   90.00
#
_symmetry.space_group_name_H-M   'P 1'
#
loop_
_entity.id
_entity.type
_entity.pdbx_description
1 polymer ?
#
loop_
_entity_poly.entity_id
_entity_poly.type
_entity_poly.pdbx_seq_one_letter_code
_entity_poly.pdbx_strand_id
1 'polypeptide(L)'
;MSEFQTRLNSVPSGGFLTDRDKDKKPILDVRELGIDFGGLTAVDGFNLMIGRNEITGLIGPNGAGKTTVFNLLTNVYQPTRGSILIDGMPTAGKKTYQVNRMGVARTFQNIRLFKEMSVIDNIKVGLHESMKYDLASSLIRLPNYWKEEKHCTERAFELLDIFHMADMAYTQAGSLPYGAQRRLEIM
;
A
#
# COMPACT_ATOMS: atom_id res chain seq x y z
N MET A 1 2.03 -33.14 0.65
CA MET A 1 2.28 -31.73 0.27
C MET A 1 1.09 -31.10 -0.46
N SER A 2 0.11 -31.84 -0.95
CA SER A 2 -1.06 -31.32 -1.70
C SER A 2 -2.20 -30.74 -0.84
N GLU A 3 -2.38 -31.19 0.39
CA GLU A 3 -3.47 -30.69 1.27
C GLU A 3 -3.22 -29.32 1.89
N PHE A 4 -1.97 -28.88 1.97
CA PHE A 4 -1.64 -27.57 2.57
C PHE A 4 -1.83 -26.41 1.59
N GLN A 5 -1.65 -26.64 0.29
CA GLN A 5 -1.87 -25.62 -0.74
C GLN A 5 -3.36 -25.35 -0.97
N THR A 6 -4.21 -26.34 -0.79
CA THR A 6 -5.67 -26.21 -0.97
C THR A 6 -6.31 -25.26 0.06
N ARG A 7 -5.69 -25.08 1.23
CA ARG A 7 -6.23 -24.18 2.28
C ARG A 7 -5.95 -22.69 2.05
N LEU A 8 -5.01 -22.34 1.17
CA LEU A 8 -4.80 -20.94 0.75
C LEU A 8 -5.76 -20.53 -0.37
N ASN A 9 -6.39 -21.48 -1.05
CA ASN A 9 -7.26 -21.23 -2.21
C ASN A 9 -8.72 -20.99 -1.86
N SER A 10 -9.12 -21.22 -0.63
CA SER A 10 -10.48 -20.95 -0.20
C SER A 10 -10.48 -20.00 0.99
N VAL A 11 -10.57 -18.70 0.70
CA VAL A 11 -11.30 -17.84 1.63
C VAL A 11 -12.70 -18.44 1.65
N PRO A 12 -13.20 -18.93 2.80
CA PRO A 12 -14.57 -19.42 2.85
C PRO A 12 -15.46 -18.25 2.40
N SER A 13 -16.13 -18.42 1.27
CA SER A 13 -17.20 -17.52 0.83
C SER A 13 -18.43 -17.69 1.74
N GLY A 14 -18.20 -17.94 3.02
CA GLY A 14 -19.19 -18.27 4.03
C GLY A 14 -19.62 -17.06 4.83
N GLY A 15 -20.82 -16.60 4.61
CA GLY A 15 -21.74 -16.07 5.62
C GLY A 15 -21.57 -14.62 6.08
N PHE A 16 -20.40 -14.02 6.07
CA PHE A 16 -20.18 -12.63 6.55
C PHE A 16 -20.20 -11.57 5.45
N LEU A 17 -20.23 -11.99 4.18
CA LEU A 17 -20.18 -11.11 3.01
C LEU A 17 -21.50 -11.04 2.25
N THR A 18 -22.59 -11.55 2.81
CA THR A 18 -23.84 -11.78 2.09
C THR A 18 -24.53 -10.52 1.59
N ASP A 19 -24.31 -9.35 2.20
CA ASP A 19 -25.01 -8.12 1.83
C ASP A 19 -24.10 -6.94 1.47
N ARG A 20 -22.76 -7.16 1.41
CA ARG A 20 -21.83 -6.11 1.02
C ARG A 20 -21.49 -6.21 -0.46
N ASP A 21 -22.04 -5.30 -1.25
CA ASP A 21 -21.55 -4.94 -2.59
C ASP A 21 -21.38 -6.07 -3.60
N LYS A 22 -22.20 -7.15 -3.55
CA LYS A 22 -22.17 -8.23 -4.55
C LYS A 22 -22.31 -7.73 -5.99
N ASP A 23 -22.96 -6.60 -6.18
CA ASP A 23 -23.21 -5.99 -7.50
C ASP A 23 -22.17 -4.91 -7.87
N LYS A 24 -21.21 -4.59 -6.99
CA LYS A 24 -20.19 -3.59 -7.26
C LYS A 24 -18.90 -4.26 -7.73
N LYS A 25 -18.24 -3.63 -8.71
CA LYS A 25 -16.93 -4.08 -9.19
C LYS A 25 -15.95 -4.19 -8.02
N PRO A 26 -15.24 -5.32 -7.88
CA PRO A 26 -14.21 -5.47 -6.85
C PRO A 26 -13.13 -4.42 -7.04
N ILE A 27 -12.60 -3.89 -5.93
CA ILE A 27 -11.44 -3.00 -5.97
C ILE A 27 -10.15 -3.77 -6.27
N LEU A 28 -10.08 -5.02 -5.82
CA LEU A 28 -8.99 -5.95 -6.12
C LEU A 28 -9.57 -7.27 -6.61
N ASP A 29 -9.11 -7.72 -7.78
CA ASP A 29 -9.47 -9.01 -8.37
C ASP A 29 -8.18 -9.74 -8.78
N VAL A 30 -7.93 -10.86 -8.13
CA VAL A 30 -6.73 -11.69 -8.31
C VAL A 30 -7.18 -13.06 -8.78
N ARG A 31 -6.65 -13.51 -9.92
CA ARG A 31 -7.06 -14.78 -10.54
C ARG A 31 -5.86 -15.64 -10.86
N GLU A 32 -5.90 -16.90 -10.39
CA GLU A 32 -4.92 -17.95 -10.66
C GLU A 32 -3.47 -17.49 -10.50
N LEU A 33 -3.23 -16.63 -9.48
CA LEU A 33 -1.94 -16.00 -9.28
C LEU A 33 -0.90 -17.02 -8.87
N GLY A 34 0.24 -17.02 -9.57
CA GLY A 34 1.36 -17.88 -9.27
C GLY A 34 2.70 -17.24 -9.56
N ILE A 35 3.72 -17.68 -8.82
CA ILE A 35 5.11 -17.30 -9.05
C ILE A 35 6.07 -18.45 -8.77
N ASP A 36 7.03 -18.60 -9.68
CA ASP A 36 8.10 -19.58 -9.60
C ASP A 36 9.46 -18.87 -9.46
N PHE A 37 10.29 -19.35 -8.55
CA PHE A 37 11.66 -18.89 -8.33
C PHE A 37 12.62 -20.06 -8.57
N GLY A 38 13.35 -20.05 -9.70
CA GLY A 38 14.38 -21.06 -9.98
C GLY A 38 13.94 -22.51 -9.78
N GLY A 39 12.70 -22.83 -10.19
CA GLY A 39 12.14 -24.18 -10.06
C GLY A 39 11.34 -24.43 -8.76
N LEU A 40 11.33 -23.48 -7.83
CA LEU A 40 10.49 -23.54 -6.64
C LEU A 40 9.22 -22.70 -6.85
N THR A 41 8.05 -23.32 -6.80
CA THR A 41 6.77 -22.64 -6.81
C THR A 41 6.46 -22.08 -5.41
N ALA A 42 6.47 -20.77 -5.28
CA ALA A 42 6.21 -20.08 -3.99
C ALA A 42 4.74 -19.74 -3.79
N VAL A 43 4.00 -19.51 -4.85
CA VAL A 43 2.55 -19.31 -4.86
C VAL A 43 1.99 -19.99 -6.08
N ASP A 44 0.85 -20.69 -5.95
CA ASP A 44 0.19 -21.37 -7.05
C ASP A 44 -1.33 -21.29 -6.94
N GLY A 45 -1.98 -20.88 -8.03
CA GLY A 45 -3.44 -20.84 -8.14
C GLY A 45 -4.14 -19.95 -7.08
N PHE A 46 -3.47 -18.89 -6.59
CA PHE A 46 -4.06 -18.03 -5.56
C PHE A 46 -5.12 -17.10 -6.18
N ASN A 47 -6.30 -17.15 -5.58
CA ASN A 47 -7.45 -16.34 -5.97
C ASN A 47 -7.89 -15.45 -4.81
N LEU A 48 -8.18 -14.17 -5.07
CA LEU A 48 -8.67 -13.23 -4.07
C LEU A 48 -9.50 -12.15 -4.74
N MET A 49 -10.65 -11.86 -4.15
CA MET A 49 -11.51 -10.74 -4.56
C MET A 49 -11.83 -9.90 -3.34
N ILE A 50 -11.60 -8.58 -3.42
CA ILE A 50 -11.89 -7.63 -2.34
C ILE A 50 -12.79 -6.53 -2.89
N GLY A 51 -13.92 -6.30 -2.22
CA GLY A 51 -14.84 -5.20 -2.49
C GLY A 51 -14.36 -3.88 -1.87
N ARG A 52 -15.08 -2.79 -2.15
CA ARG A 52 -14.81 -1.50 -1.50
C ARG A 52 -15.21 -1.56 -0.02
N ASN A 53 -14.39 -0.94 0.84
CA ASN A 53 -14.62 -0.90 2.31
C ASN A 53 -14.61 -2.28 2.99
N GLU A 54 -13.92 -3.26 2.42
CA GLU A 54 -13.74 -4.58 3.01
C GLU A 54 -12.38 -4.71 3.71
N ILE A 55 -12.36 -5.46 4.81
CA ILE A 55 -11.15 -5.90 5.49
C ILE A 55 -11.01 -7.40 5.26
N THR A 56 -9.92 -7.79 4.63
CA THR A 56 -9.63 -9.20 4.33
C THR A 56 -8.34 -9.64 5.03
N GLY A 57 -8.38 -10.80 5.68
CA GLY A 57 -7.22 -11.40 6.34
C GLY A 57 -6.60 -12.53 5.52
N LEU A 58 -5.29 -12.48 5.31
CA LEU A 58 -4.50 -13.58 4.74
C LEU A 58 -3.81 -14.34 5.86
N ILE A 59 -4.31 -15.54 6.17
CA ILE A 59 -3.87 -16.36 7.28
C ILE A 59 -3.12 -17.61 6.76
N GLY A 60 -2.08 -18.02 7.47
CA GLY A 60 -1.33 -19.23 7.15
C GLY A 60 -0.04 -19.33 7.98
N PRO A 61 0.61 -20.50 8.04
CA PRO A 61 1.85 -20.70 8.77
C PRO A 61 3.02 -19.89 8.18
N ASN A 62 4.14 -19.85 8.90
CA ASN A 62 5.39 -19.27 8.36
C ASN A 62 5.83 -20.09 7.14
N GLY A 63 6.30 -19.39 6.10
CA GLY A 63 6.66 -20.03 4.82
C GLY A 63 5.50 -20.30 3.86
N ALA A 64 4.24 -20.04 4.23
CA ALA A 64 3.07 -20.27 3.37
C ALA A 64 2.92 -19.27 2.19
N GLY A 65 3.93 -18.49 1.87
CA GLY A 65 3.88 -17.56 0.72
C GLY A 65 3.16 -16.24 0.97
N LYS A 66 2.68 -15.93 2.20
CA LYS A 66 1.95 -14.68 2.50
C LYS A 66 2.69 -13.43 2.05
N THR A 67 3.96 -13.30 2.41
CA THR A 67 4.81 -12.18 2.02
C THR A 67 4.99 -12.13 0.49
N THR A 68 5.08 -13.30 -0.15
CA THR A 68 5.18 -13.39 -1.61
C THR A 68 3.91 -12.89 -2.28
N VAL A 69 2.73 -13.25 -1.76
CA VAL A 69 1.45 -12.69 -2.24
C VAL A 69 1.43 -11.17 -2.11
N PHE A 70 1.80 -10.60 -0.95
CA PHE A 70 1.90 -9.14 -0.81
C PHE A 70 2.91 -8.50 -1.77
N ASN A 71 4.04 -9.16 -2.05
CA ASN A 71 5.01 -8.68 -3.03
C ASN A 71 4.46 -8.70 -4.47
N LEU A 72 3.63 -9.69 -4.80
CA LEU A 72 2.92 -9.77 -6.08
C LEU A 72 1.85 -8.68 -6.19
N LEU A 73 1.01 -8.49 -5.17
CA LEU A 73 -0.05 -7.48 -5.16
C LEU A 73 0.49 -6.05 -5.31
N THR A 74 1.71 -5.80 -4.84
CA THR A 74 2.38 -4.49 -4.96
C THR A 74 3.36 -4.41 -6.13
N ASN A 75 3.40 -5.43 -7.01
CA ASN A 75 4.33 -5.54 -8.15
C ASN A 75 5.81 -5.38 -7.79
N VAL A 76 6.20 -5.71 -6.55
CA VAL A 76 7.61 -5.92 -6.18
C VAL A 76 8.15 -7.14 -6.94
N TYR A 77 7.31 -8.17 -7.09
CA TYR A 77 7.52 -9.31 -8.00
C TYR A 77 6.45 -9.31 -9.08
N GLN A 78 6.84 -9.69 -10.29
CA GLN A 78 5.89 -9.95 -11.37
C GLN A 78 5.43 -11.40 -11.29
N PRO A 79 4.12 -11.68 -11.40
CA PRO A 79 3.63 -13.04 -11.43
C PRO A 79 4.10 -13.78 -12.69
N THR A 80 4.37 -15.08 -12.56
CA THR A 80 4.64 -15.97 -13.71
C THR A 80 3.34 -16.48 -14.31
N ARG A 81 2.27 -16.54 -13.50
CA ARG A 81 0.93 -17.00 -13.91
C ARG A 81 -0.14 -16.14 -13.26
N GLY A 82 -1.31 -16.10 -13.89
CA GLY A 82 -2.47 -15.40 -13.39
C GLY A 82 -2.47 -13.90 -13.65
N SER A 83 -3.40 -13.19 -13.00
CA SER A 83 -3.58 -11.75 -13.21
C SER A 83 -4.01 -11.05 -11.94
N ILE A 84 -3.67 -9.76 -11.86
CA ILE A 84 -4.09 -8.86 -10.78
C ILE A 84 -4.72 -7.64 -11.44
N LEU A 85 -5.95 -7.34 -11.05
CA LEU A 85 -6.69 -6.16 -11.48
C LEU A 85 -6.98 -5.28 -10.25
N ILE A 86 -6.70 -4.00 -10.38
CA ILE A 86 -7.04 -2.97 -9.38
C ILE A 86 -8.05 -2.03 -10.01
N ASP A 87 -9.24 -1.95 -9.44
CA ASP A 87 -10.39 -1.21 -9.99
C ASP A 87 -10.64 -1.52 -11.48
N GLY A 88 -10.48 -2.80 -11.85
CA GLY A 88 -10.61 -3.30 -13.21
C GLY A 88 -9.42 -3.06 -14.13
N MET A 89 -8.37 -2.39 -13.67
CA MET A 89 -7.16 -2.10 -14.45
C MET A 89 -6.04 -3.11 -14.16
N PRO A 90 -5.40 -3.72 -15.18
CA PRO A 90 -4.34 -4.71 -14.96
C PRO A 90 -3.06 -4.06 -14.41
N THR A 91 -2.37 -4.81 -13.53
CA THR A 91 -1.07 -4.41 -12.97
C THR A 91 0.11 -4.97 -13.76
N ALA A 92 -0.14 -5.89 -14.68
CA ALA A 92 0.91 -6.54 -15.48
C ALA A 92 1.82 -5.50 -16.17
N GLY A 93 3.14 -5.71 -16.08
CA GLY A 93 4.14 -4.82 -16.66
C GLY A 93 4.31 -3.45 -15.99
N LYS A 94 3.49 -3.12 -14.98
CA LYS A 94 3.63 -1.87 -14.23
C LYS A 94 4.77 -1.97 -13.21
N LYS A 95 5.38 -0.82 -12.91
CA LYS A 95 6.34 -0.69 -11.80
C LYS A 95 5.58 -0.47 -10.48
N THR A 96 6.22 -0.75 -9.35
CA THR A 96 5.63 -0.59 -8.00
C THR A 96 5.01 0.80 -7.79
N TYR A 97 5.68 1.89 -8.20
CA TYR A 97 5.15 3.24 -8.06
C TYR A 97 3.89 3.49 -8.90
N GLN A 98 3.75 2.82 -10.05
CA GLN A 98 2.54 2.92 -10.87
C GLN A 98 1.36 2.19 -10.23
N VAL A 99 1.62 1.07 -9.55
CA VAL A 99 0.61 0.36 -8.76
C VAL A 99 0.20 1.19 -7.53
N ASN A 100 1.15 1.88 -6.92
CA ASN A 100 0.83 2.83 -5.84
C ASN A 100 -0.11 3.94 -6.32
N ARG A 101 0.13 4.52 -7.50
CA ARG A 101 -0.78 5.51 -8.14
C ARG A 101 -2.17 4.97 -8.46
N MET A 102 -2.33 3.66 -8.55
CA MET A 102 -3.65 3.02 -8.68
C MET A 102 -4.40 2.90 -7.34
N GLY A 103 -3.82 3.43 -6.25
CA GLY A 103 -4.42 3.46 -4.91
C GLY A 103 -3.98 2.31 -3.99
N VAL A 104 -2.90 1.61 -4.30
CA VAL A 104 -2.37 0.54 -3.45
C VAL A 104 -1.23 1.08 -2.58
N ALA A 105 -1.45 1.16 -1.28
CA ALA A 105 -0.40 1.44 -0.30
C ALA A 105 -0.04 0.17 0.49
N ARG A 106 1.18 0.11 0.99
CA ARG A 106 1.67 -0.99 1.83
C ARG A 106 2.52 -0.45 2.97
N THR A 107 2.19 -0.88 4.18
CA THR A 107 3.09 -0.74 5.33
C THR A 107 4.07 -1.92 5.36
N PHE A 108 5.32 -1.65 5.71
CA PHE A 108 6.35 -2.68 5.81
C PHE A 108 6.53 -3.13 7.26
N GLN A 109 7.06 -4.33 7.44
CA GLN A 109 7.37 -4.86 8.77
C GLN A 109 8.42 -4.00 9.49
N ASN A 110 9.41 -3.51 8.75
CA ASN A 110 10.40 -2.54 9.24
C ASN A 110 9.96 -1.13 8.86
N ILE A 111 9.88 -0.24 9.84
CA ILE A 111 9.52 1.16 9.66
C ILE A 111 10.47 1.84 8.68
N ARG A 112 9.93 2.47 7.66
CA ARG A 112 10.67 3.18 6.62
C ARG A 112 10.39 4.68 6.71
N LEU A 113 11.08 5.35 7.62
CA LEU A 113 11.03 6.81 7.78
C LEU A 113 12.39 7.42 7.46
N PHE A 114 12.37 8.66 7.03
CA PHE A 114 13.56 9.52 6.96
C PHE A 114 13.86 10.01 8.38
N LYS A 115 14.65 9.24 9.13
CA LYS A 115 14.85 9.42 10.57
C LYS A 115 15.46 10.77 10.94
N GLU A 116 16.28 11.34 10.04
CA GLU A 116 16.94 12.62 10.24
C GLU A 116 16.04 13.83 9.93
N MET A 117 14.90 13.61 9.30
CA MET A 117 13.92 14.64 8.97
C MET A 117 12.90 14.80 10.10
N SER A 118 12.21 15.94 10.13
CA SER A 118 11.10 16.16 11.04
C SER A 118 9.89 15.29 10.70
N VAL A 119 8.97 15.15 11.64
CA VAL A 119 7.70 14.44 11.44
C VAL A 119 6.93 15.04 10.26
N ILE A 120 6.77 16.36 10.24
CA ILE A 120 6.04 17.05 9.17
C ILE A 120 6.71 16.88 7.81
N ASP A 121 8.05 16.89 7.76
CA ASP A 121 8.77 16.70 6.49
C ASP A 121 8.62 15.29 5.95
N ASN A 122 8.57 14.26 6.80
CA ASN A 122 8.25 12.89 6.39
C ASN A 122 6.87 12.81 5.71
N ILE A 123 5.85 13.45 6.29
CA ILE A 123 4.50 13.51 5.72
C ILE A 123 4.52 14.26 4.38
N LYS A 124 5.20 15.39 4.31
CA LYS A 124 5.31 16.19 3.07
C LYS A 124 5.98 15.41 1.95
N VAL A 125 6.99 14.59 2.25
CA VAL A 125 7.59 13.68 1.24
C VAL A 125 6.56 12.68 0.73
N GLY A 126 5.72 12.11 1.60
CA GLY A 126 4.62 11.22 1.20
C GLY A 126 3.57 11.92 0.32
N LEU A 127 3.25 13.18 0.62
CA LEU A 127 2.30 14.00 -0.13
C LEU A 127 2.84 14.52 -1.46
N HIS A 128 4.16 14.46 -1.69
CA HIS A 128 4.81 15.01 -2.89
C HIS A 128 4.25 14.44 -4.20
N GLU A 129 3.82 13.18 -4.22
CA GLU A 129 3.19 12.54 -5.39
C GLU A 129 1.87 13.24 -5.81
N SER A 130 1.18 13.91 -4.89
CA SER A 130 -0.06 14.63 -5.15
C SER A 130 0.14 16.07 -5.63
N MET A 131 1.37 16.60 -5.55
CA MET A 131 1.69 17.96 -5.92
C MET A 131 1.79 18.13 -7.45
N LYS A 132 1.29 19.25 -7.95
CA LYS A 132 1.17 19.53 -9.40
C LYS A 132 2.22 20.50 -9.93
N TYR A 133 3.26 20.84 -9.18
CA TYR A 133 4.32 21.68 -9.71
C TYR A 133 5.45 20.84 -10.33
N ASP A 134 6.04 21.37 -11.41
CA ASP A 134 7.19 20.78 -12.06
C ASP A 134 8.51 21.29 -11.43
N LEU A 135 9.61 20.62 -11.79
CA LEU A 135 10.95 21.00 -11.33
C LEU A 135 11.31 22.45 -11.65
N ALA A 136 10.83 22.99 -12.78
CA ALA A 136 11.11 24.37 -13.19
C ALA A 136 10.42 25.37 -12.25
N SER A 137 9.15 25.12 -11.89
CA SER A 137 8.39 25.96 -10.95
C SER A 137 9.00 25.96 -9.55
N SER A 138 9.57 24.83 -9.11
CA SER A 138 10.22 24.75 -7.80
C SER A 138 11.58 25.46 -7.78
N LEU A 139 12.33 25.43 -8.88
CA LEU A 139 13.65 26.09 -8.99
C LEU A 139 13.54 27.61 -8.95
N ILE A 140 12.52 28.18 -9.60
CA ILE A 140 12.30 29.63 -9.70
C ILE A 140 11.41 30.16 -8.57
N ARG A 141 10.89 29.28 -7.72
CA ARG A 141 10.00 29.62 -6.58
C ARG A 141 8.83 30.53 -6.98
N LEU A 142 8.15 30.18 -8.08
CA LEU A 142 6.99 30.92 -8.57
C LEU A 142 5.87 30.98 -7.51
N PRO A 143 4.95 31.98 -7.58
CA PRO A 143 3.84 32.08 -6.61
C PRO A 143 3.03 30.79 -6.44
N ASN A 144 2.90 30.01 -7.49
CA ASN A 144 2.22 28.71 -7.47
C ASN A 144 2.94 27.68 -6.58
N TYR A 145 4.27 27.70 -6.53
CA TYR A 145 5.05 26.86 -5.63
C TYR A 145 4.70 27.13 -4.17
N TRP A 146 4.65 28.39 -3.75
CA TRP A 146 4.33 28.75 -2.36
C TRP A 146 2.90 28.38 -1.97
N LYS A 147 1.96 28.47 -2.93
CA LYS A 147 0.56 28.06 -2.71
C LYS A 147 0.45 26.55 -2.48
N GLU A 148 1.10 25.74 -3.31
CA GLU A 148 1.13 24.30 -3.18
C GLU A 148 1.86 23.84 -1.90
N GLU A 149 2.98 24.50 -1.57
CA GLU A 149 3.73 24.22 -0.34
C GLU A 149 2.91 24.52 0.92
N LYS A 150 2.15 25.62 0.91
CA LYS A 150 1.22 25.94 1.99
C LYS A 150 0.11 24.89 2.10
N HIS A 151 -0.50 24.51 0.99
CA HIS A 151 -1.53 23.47 0.96
C HIS A 151 -1.01 22.12 1.45
N CYS A 152 0.20 21.73 1.05
CA CYS A 152 0.86 20.51 1.53
C CYS A 152 1.08 20.57 3.05
N THR A 153 1.51 21.72 3.56
CA THR A 153 1.71 21.91 5.00
C THR A 153 0.39 21.83 5.76
N GLU A 154 -0.66 22.48 5.28
CA GLU A 154 -2.00 22.41 5.86
C GLU A 154 -2.50 20.95 5.89
N ARG A 155 -2.36 20.24 4.78
CA ARG A 155 -2.75 18.83 4.70
C ARG A 155 -1.94 17.92 5.64
N ALA A 156 -0.63 18.19 5.79
CA ALA A 156 0.20 17.47 6.76
C ALA A 156 -0.28 17.69 8.20
N PHE A 157 -0.66 18.91 8.57
CA PHE A 157 -1.22 19.19 9.89
C PHE A 157 -2.57 18.52 10.10
N GLU A 158 -3.47 18.48 9.09
CA GLU A 158 -4.73 17.74 9.20
C GLU A 158 -4.49 16.25 9.52
N LEU A 159 -3.50 15.62 8.87
CA LEU A 159 -3.13 14.24 9.16
C LEU A 159 -2.57 14.08 10.57
N LEU A 160 -1.70 15.01 11.01
CA LEU A 160 -1.15 14.99 12.36
C LEU A 160 -2.26 15.15 13.42
N ASP A 161 -3.27 15.97 13.18
CA ASP A 161 -4.40 16.15 14.10
C ASP A 161 -5.24 14.87 14.22
N ILE A 162 -5.50 14.16 13.11
CA ILE A 162 -6.21 12.87 13.11
C ILE A 162 -5.51 11.85 14.03
N PHE A 163 -4.17 11.86 14.03
CA PHE A 163 -3.37 10.92 14.83
C PHE A 163 -2.93 11.49 16.19
N HIS A 164 -3.38 12.70 16.56
CA HIS A 164 -3.02 13.40 17.79
C HIS A 164 -1.50 13.54 17.95
N MET A 165 -0.82 14.03 16.91
CA MET A 165 0.64 14.20 16.86
C MET A 165 1.06 15.62 16.40
N ALA A 166 0.15 16.59 16.38
CA ALA A 166 0.45 17.96 15.92
C ALA A 166 1.54 18.65 16.74
N ASP A 167 1.61 18.38 18.05
CA ASP A 167 2.63 18.86 18.97
C ASP A 167 4.05 18.34 18.63
N MET A 168 4.15 17.22 17.92
CA MET A 168 5.40 16.58 17.51
C MET A 168 5.81 16.94 16.08
N ALA A 169 5.11 17.84 15.39
CA ALA A 169 5.30 18.14 13.96
C ALA A 169 6.77 18.43 13.60
N TYR A 170 7.47 19.16 14.42
CA TYR A 170 8.87 19.58 14.20
C TYR A 170 9.89 18.70 14.92
N THR A 171 9.44 17.64 15.60
CA THR A 171 10.33 16.68 16.25
C THR A 171 11.00 15.80 15.20
N GLN A 172 12.26 15.44 15.41
CA GLN A 172 12.97 14.51 14.53
C GLN A 172 12.31 13.12 14.56
N ALA A 173 11.98 12.55 13.40
CA ALA A 173 11.23 11.31 13.31
C ALA A 173 11.93 10.12 13.98
N GLY A 174 13.28 10.10 13.94
CA GLY A 174 14.07 9.05 14.56
C GLY A 174 14.05 9.06 16.09
N SER A 175 13.70 10.20 16.73
CA SER A 175 13.64 10.33 18.20
C SER A 175 12.25 9.93 18.76
N LEU A 176 11.26 9.71 17.91
CA LEU A 176 9.93 9.32 18.34
C LEU A 176 9.91 7.92 18.97
N PRO A 177 9.03 7.68 19.96
CA PRO A 177 8.73 6.33 20.40
C PRO A 177 8.23 5.45 19.23
N TYR A 178 8.50 4.14 19.29
CA TYR A 178 8.17 3.19 18.22
C TYR A 178 6.69 3.28 17.75
N GLY A 179 5.74 3.39 18.68
CA GLY A 179 4.32 3.53 18.35
C GLY A 179 3.98 4.81 17.58
N ALA A 180 4.68 5.92 17.86
CA ALA A 180 4.54 7.17 17.12
C ALA A 180 5.18 7.07 15.72
N GLN A 181 6.34 6.41 15.60
CA GLN A 181 6.95 6.14 14.30
C GLN A 181 6.03 5.29 13.41
N ARG A 182 5.33 4.29 13.97
CA ARG A 182 4.34 3.49 13.22
C ARG A 182 3.14 4.30 12.76
N ARG A 183 2.64 5.22 13.60
CA ARG A 183 1.58 6.13 13.17
C ARG A 183 2.04 7.04 12.05
N LEU A 184 3.26 7.58 12.15
CA LEU A 184 3.85 8.42 11.11
C LEU A 184 4.03 7.67 9.77
N GLU A 185 4.38 6.39 9.79
CA GLU A 185 4.51 5.57 8.56
C GLU A 185 3.17 5.39 7.83
N ILE A 186 2.04 5.45 8.54
CA ILE A 186 0.71 5.25 7.98
C ILE A 186 0.11 6.55 7.43
N MET A 187 0.56 7.70 7.90
CA MET A 187 0.16 9.02 7.40
C MET A 187 0.64 9.29 5.98
#